data_d0ad61279d1ee98e2d53f4f9c1c3f6d4
#
_entry.id   d0ad61279d1ee98e2d53f4f9c1c3f6d4
#
_cell.length_a   1.000
_cell.length_b   1.000
_cell.length_c   1.000
_cell.angle_alpha   90.00
_cell.angle_beta   90.00
_cell.angle_gamma   90.00
#
_symmetry.space_group_name_H-M   'P 1'
#
loop_
_entity.id
_entity.type
_entity.pdbx_description
1 polymer ?
#
loop_
_entity_poly.entity_id
_entity_poly.type
_entity_poly.pdbx_seq_one_letter_code
_entity_poly.pdbx_strand_id
1 'polypeptide(L)'
;MVERKTEFEAMGCKWGISIWDELSDERWSELVKIIKETTIDFDETYSRFKKTSLIWQLANKTGVFEVPTAMVEMLKYYWQFYDLSERKFNPLIGQTISDMGYDWQYSLVPKEQIAVTPELTASLRIVDESHIELIAPCLIDLGGVGKGYWVDRLAAYLREQKIKHFLVNGSGDVAYESEGEKLKVGLEDPADATKVLGVVELAPGQAMASSGSNRRRWNKYHHIIDPLTQSSPELVVASWVIADNAAIADALASCFFLVAPDNFASRFEFEYCLINSERRMKKSGQFNLQ
;
A
#
# COMPACT_ATOMS: atom_id res chain seq x y z
N MET A 1 -3.67 20.29 23.32
CA MET A 1 -3.70 20.71 21.90
C MET A 1 -5.05 20.32 21.32
N VAL A 2 -5.65 21.16 20.47
CA VAL A 2 -6.95 20.85 19.84
C VAL A 2 -6.68 20.17 18.51
N GLU A 3 -7.19 18.96 18.32
CA GLU A 3 -7.08 18.21 17.06
C GLU A 3 -7.89 18.92 15.95
N ARG A 4 -7.24 19.16 14.82
CA ARG A 4 -7.91 19.45 13.56
C ARG A 4 -7.88 18.22 12.69
N LYS A 5 -9.04 17.77 12.21
CA LYS A 5 -9.17 16.55 11.42
C LYS A 5 -9.95 16.79 10.13
N THR A 6 -9.51 16.16 9.06
CA THR A 6 -10.28 16.06 7.80
C THR A 6 -10.30 14.61 7.33
N GLU A 7 -11.37 14.25 6.64
CA GLU A 7 -11.53 12.95 5.98
C GLU A 7 -12.02 13.18 4.55
N PHE A 8 -11.60 12.30 3.64
CA PHE A 8 -12.01 12.32 2.23
C PHE A 8 -11.80 10.94 1.60
N GLU A 9 -12.34 10.72 0.40
CA GLU A 9 -12.19 9.48 -0.34
C GLU A 9 -11.24 9.66 -1.53
N ALA A 10 -10.28 8.74 -1.69
CA ALA A 10 -9.39 8.60 -2.84
C ALA A 10 -8.85 7.17 -2.89
N MET A 11 -8.37 6.72 -4.04
CA MET A 11 -7.80 5.37 -4.23
C MET A 11 -8.75 4.24 -3.78
N GLY A 12 -10.07 4.47 -3.88
CA GLY A 12 -11.09 3.53 -3.46
C GLY A 12 -11.14 3.26 -1.96
N CYS A 13 -10.63 4.18 -1.12
CA CYS A 13 -10.65 4.07 0.33
C CYS A 13 -10.71 5.44 1.02
N LYS A 14 -10.94 5.42 2.34
CA LYS A 14 -11.05 6.61 3.17
C LYS A 14 -9.66 7.07 3.64
N TRP A 15 -9.37 8.34 3.43
CA TRP A 15 -8.17 9.03 3.91
C TRP A 15 -8.52 9.94 5.09
N GLY A 16 -7.61 10.03 6.05
CA GLY A 16 -7.72 10.91 7.20
C GLY A 16 -6.41 11.64 7.47
N ILE A 17 -6.53 12.94 7.78
CA ILE A 17 -5.41 13.76 8.25
C ILE A 17 -5.80 14.37 9.57
N SER A 18 -4.99 14.15 10.61
CA SER A 18 -5.10 14.83 11.90
C SER A 18 -3.85 15.65 12.15
N ILE A 19 -4.03 16.89 12.62
CA ILE A 19 -2.93 17.80 13.01
C ILE A 19 -3.27 18.37 14.38
N TRP A 20 -2.29 18.33 15.29
CA TRP A 20 -2.41 18.85 16.66
C TRP A 20 -1.65 20.16 16.88
N ASP A 21 -0.86 20.63 15.89
CA ASP A 21 -0.23 21.94 15.94
C ASP A 21 -1.28 23.06 15.85
N GLU A 22 -1.00 24.20 16.48
CA GLU A 22 -1.84 25.37 16.36
C GLU A 22 -1.74 25.98 14.96
N LEU A 23 -2.87 26.05 14.26
CA LEU A 23 -2.97 26.57 12.90
C LEU A 23 -4.12 27.60 12.82
N SER A 24 -3.94 28.65 12.01
CA SER A 24 -5.06 29.49 11.61
C SER A 24 -6.03 28.73 10.70
N ASP A 25 -7.27 29.21 10.58
CA ASP A 25 -8.28 28.59 9.71
C ASP A 25 -7.88 28.65 8.24
N GLU A 26 -7.23 29.72 7.81
CA GLU A 26 -6.72 29.88 6.46
C GLU A 26 -5.62 28.85 6.17
N ARG A 27 -4.66 28.72 7.09
CA ARG A 27 -3.55 27.76 6.94
C ARG A 27 -4.05 26.32 6.91
N TRP A 28 -4.97 25.97 7.79
CA TRP A 28 -5.62 24.65 7.79
C TRP A 28 -6.34 24.37 6.48
N SER A 29 -7.13 25.34 6.00
CA SER A 29 -7.90 25.19 4.75
C SER A 29 -6.99 25.02 3.53
N GLU A 30 -5.87 25.75 3.48
CA GLU A 30 -4.86 25.62 2.42
C GLU A 30 -4.21 24.23 2.43
N LEU A 31 -3.74 23.76 3.59
CA LEU A 31 -3.13 22.43 3.72
C LEU A 31 -4.10 21.32 3.30
N VAL A 32 -5.33 21.35 3.79
CA VAL A 32 -6.35 20.37 3.45
C VAL A 32 -6.66 20.37 1.95
N LYS A 33 -6.74 21.54 1.33
CA LYS A 33 -6.98 21.67 -0.11
C LYS A 33 -5.85 21.00 -0.90
N ILE A 34 -4.60 21.36 -0.62
CA ILE A 34 -3.42 20.81 -1.33
C ILE A 34 -3.36 19.29 -1.15
N ILE A 35 -3.52 18.79 0.08
CA ILE A 35 -3.50 17.36 0.36
C ILE A 35 -4.57 16.62 -0.43
N LYS A 36 -5.80 17.13 -0.48
CA LYS A 36 -6.89 16.49 -1.24
C LYS A 36 -6.64 16.49 -2.73
N GLU A 37 -6.29 17.65 -3.29
CA GLU A 37 -6.04 17.81 -4.72
C GLU A 37 -4.90 16.89 -5.18
N THR A 38 -3.76 16.91 -4.49
CA THR A 38 -2.61 16.08 -4.86
C THR A 38 -2.87 14.58 -4.66
N THR A 39 -3.69 14.18 -3.69
CA THR A 39 -4.07 12.77 -3.50
C THR A 39 -4.99 12.29 -4.63
N ILE A 40 -5.91 13.14 -5.09
CA ILE A 40 -6.77 12.85 -6.24
C ILE A 40 -5.92 12.74 -7.51
N ASP A 41 -4.99 13.68 -7.74
CA ASP A 41 -4.09 13.66 -8.90
C ASP A 41 -3.20 12.41 -8.93
N PHE A 42 -2.72 11.97 -7.76
CA PHE A 42 -1.99 10.72 -7.64
C PHE A 42 -2.84 9.50 -8.04
N ASP A 43 -4.08 9.43 -7.56
CA ASP A 43 -5.03 8.37 -7.94
C ASP A 43 -5.37 8.41 -9.44
N GLU A 44 -5.63 9.60 -10.00
CA GLU A 44 -5.88 9.75 -11.45
C GLU A 44 -4.68 9.29 -12.28
N THR A 45 -3.46 9.52 -11.81
CA THR A 45 -2.23 9.19 -12.54
C THR A 45 -1.90 7.70 -12.49
N TYR A 46 -2.03 7.05 -11.32
CA TYR A 46 -1.46 5.72 -11.10
C TYR A 46 -2.47 4.60 -10.92
N SER A 47 -3.77 4.92 -10.95
CA SER A 47 -4.80 3.91 -10.73
C SER A 47 -5.01 3.00 -11.93
N ARG A 48 -4.90 1.68 -11.72
CA ARG A 48 -5.29 0.66 -12.69
C ARG A 48 -6.81 0.66 -12.97
N PHE A 49 -7.60 1.26 -12.10
CA PHE A 49 -9.06 1.35 -12.24
C PHE A 49 -9.52 2.54 -13.08
N LYS A 50 -8.62 3.46 -13.45
CA LYS A 50 -8.93 4.66 -14.25
C LYS A 50 -8.32 4.54 -15.64
N LYS A 51 -9.15 4.38 -16.64
CA LYS A 51 -8.74 4.20 -18.05
C LYS A 51 -7.95 5.38 -18.64
N THR A 52 -8.04 6.54 -18.01
CA THR A 52 -7.30 7.76 -18.37
C THR A 52 -5.91 7.82 -17.76
N SER A 53 -5.61 6.96 -16.79
CA SER A 53 -4.35 6.97 -16.04
C SER A 53 -3.13 6.67 -16.91
N LEU A 54 -1.95 7.07 -16.41
CA LEU A 54 -0.67 6.72 -17.02
C LEU A 54 -0.49 5.19 -17.13
N ILE A 55 -0.98 4.43 -16.15
CA ILE A 55 -0.95 2.95 -16.17
C ILE A 55 -1.64 2.41 -17.45
N TRP A 56 -2.80 2.94 -17.82
CA TRP A 56 -3.49 2.53 -19.05
C TRP A 56 -2.86 3.09 -20.32
N GLN A 57 -2.24 4.27 -20.25
CA GLN A 57 -1.49 4.81 -21.39
C GLN A 57 -0.27 3.97 -21.74
N LEU A 58 0.35 3.32 -20.76
CA LEU A 58 1.48 2.41 -20.91
C LEU A 58 1.04 0.96 -21.22
N ALA A 59 -0.18 0.59 -20.89
CA ALA A 59 -0.67 -0.77 -21.05
C ALA A 59 -0.53 -1.28 -22.49
N ASN A 60 -0.03 -2.52 -22.63
CA ASN A 60 0.19 -3.20 -23.92
C ASN A 60 1.15 -2.49 -24.89
N LYS A 61 2.00 -1.60 -24.39
CA LYS A 61 3.06 -0.94 -25.17
C LYS A 61 4.43 -1.55 -24.85
N THR A 62 5.37 -1.36 -25.76
CA THR A 62 6.79 -1.69 -25.58
C THR A 62 7.64 -0.50 -25.99
N GLY A 63 8.85 -0.40 -25.43
CA GLY A 63 9.80 0.68 -25.66
C GLY A 63 10.14 1.47 -24.40
N VAL A 64 10.91 2.53 -24.58
CA VAL A 64 11.30 3.44 -23.50
C VAL A 64 10.26 4.56 -23.38
N PHE A 65 9.84 4.83 -22.16
CA PHE A 65 8.82 5.84 -21.84
C PHE A 65 9.32 6.75 -20.73
N GLU A 66 9.15 8.06 -20.93
CA GLU A 66 9.27 9.04 -19.86
C GLU A 66 8.07 8.91 -18.91
N VAL A 67 8.33 8.85 -17.61
CA VAL A 67 7.33 8.72 -16.56
C VAL A 67 7.69 9.62 -15.38
N PRO A 68 6.73 10.02 -14.56
CA PRO A 68 7.04 10.78 -13.34
C PRO A 68 7.98 10.00 -12.41
N THR A 69 8.89 10.71 -11.75
CA THR A 69 9.84 10.13 -10.77
C THR A 69 9.15 9.27 -9.71
N ALA A 70 7.96 9.67 -9.26
CA ALA A 70 7.15 8.90 -8.31
C ALA A 70 6.84 7.47 -8.80
N MET A 71 6.62 7.27 -10.11
CA MET A 71 6.43 5.92 -10.66
C MET A 71 7.69 5.08 -10.57
N VAL A 72 8.84 5.67 -10.89
CA VAL A 72 10.15 5.01 -10.78
C VAL A 72 10.45 4.66 -9.32
N GLU A 73 10.18 5.58 -8.39
CA GLU A 73 10.35 5.34 -6.95
C GLU A 73 9.48 4.17 -6.46
N MET A 74 8.19 4.12 -6.84
CA MET A 74 7.32 2.99 -6.52
C MET A 74 7.81 1.68 -7.13
N LEU A 75 8.28 1.68 -8.39
CA LEU A 75 8.85 0.50 -9.03
C LEU A 75 10.13 0.03 -8.34
N LYS A 76 10.98 0.94 -7.85
CA LYS A 76 12.19 0.57 -7.07
C LYS A 76 11.85 -0.26 -5.83
N TYR A 77 10.72 0.01 -5.14
CA TYR A 77 10.24 -0.86 -4.06
C TYR A 77 9.94 -2.27 -4.58
N TYR A 78 9.20 -2.43 -5.67
CA TYR A 78 8.92 -3.75 -6.22
C TYR A 78 10.22 -4.50 -6.56
N TRP A 79 11.23 -3.84 -7.10
CA TRP A 79 12.55 -4.45 -7.34
C TRP A 79 13.21 -4.97 -6.05
N GLN A 80 13.13 -4.20 -4.96
CA GLN A 80 13.70 -4.62 -3.67
C GLN A 80 12.99 -5.84 -3.07
N PHE A 81 11.70 -5.96 -3.33
CA PHE A 81 10.86 -7.02 -2.77
C PHE A 81 10.75 -8.26 -3.67
N TYR A 82 11.04 -8.15 -4.95
CA TYR A 82 10.75 -9.19 -5.95
C TYR A 82 11.40 -10.53 -5.64
N ASP A 83 12.72 -10.56 -5.46
CA ASP A 83 13.44 -11.80 -5.15
C ASP A 83 13.15 -12.30 -3.74
N LEU A 84 13.04 -11.39 -2.76
CA LEU A 84 12.74 -11.72 -1.37
C LEU A 84 11.33 -12.34 -1.21
N SER A 85 10.41 -11.96 -2.07
CA SER A 85 9.05 -12.52 -2.13
C SER A 85 8.94 -13.77 -3.02
N GLU A 86 10.04 -14.40 -3.40
CA GLU A 86 10.05 -15.53 -4.34
C GLU A 86 9.35 -15.17 -5.66
N ARG A 87 9.55 -13.93 -6.14
CA ARG A 87 8.96 -13.35 -7.35
C ARG A 87 7.44 -13.16 -7.31
N LYS A 88 6.82 -13.28 -6.14
CA LYS A 88 5.36 -13.19 -5.99
C LYS A 88 4.87 -11.76 -5.83
N PHE A 89 5.67 -10.85 -5.27
CA PHE A 89 5.33 -9.43 -5.20
C PHE A 89 5.74 -8.74 -6.51
N ASN A 90 4.84 -8.71 -7.47
CA ASN A 90 5.14 -8.36 -8.86
C ASN A 90 4.14 -7.30 -9.38
N PRO A 91 4.63 -6.10 -9.77
CA PRO A 91 3.76 -5.03 -10.27
C PRO A 91 3.13 -5.33 -11.62
N LEU A 92 3.59 -6.36 -12.35
CA LEU A 92 3.03 -6.73 -13.65
C LEU A 92 1.79 -7.64 -13.54
N ILE A 93 1.26 -7.83 -12.33
CA ILE A 93 0.08 -8.65 -12.05
C ILE A 93 -1.24 -8.05 -12.59
N GLY A 94 -1.23 -6.81 -13.05
CA GLY A 94 -2.44 -6.05 -13.36
C GLY A 94 -3.40 -6.75 -14.32
N GLN A 95 -2.90 -7.43 -15.37
CA GLN A 95 -3.75 -8.18 -16.29
C GLN A 95 -4.30 -9.46 -15.64
N THR A 96 -3.46 -10.21 -14.94
CA THR A 96 -3.85 -11.43 -14.23
C THR A 96 -5.00 -11.17 -13.25
N ILE A 97 -4.85 -10.18 -12.37
CA ILE A 97 -5.87 -9.86 -11.38
C ILE A 97 -7.15 -9.27 -12.03
N SER A 98 -7.01 -8.57 -13.16
CA SER A 98 -8.17 -8.11 -13.95
C SER A 98 -8.94 -9.28 -14.55
N ASP A 99 -8.25 -10.27 -15.12
CA ASP A 99 -8.87 -11.46 -15.69
C ASP A 99 -9.50 -12.35 -14.61
N MET A 100 -9.02 -12.30 -13.38
CA MET A 100 -9.64 -12.94 -12.22
C MET A 100 -10.90 -12.21 -11.73
N GLY A 101 -11.27 -11.07 -12.34
CA GLY A 101 -12.49 -10.33 -12.07
C GLY A 101 -12.32 -9.04 -11.27
N TYR A 102 -11.13 -8.77 -10.73
CA TYR A 102 -10.85 -7.49 -10.05
C TYR A 102 -10.35 -6.46 -11.07
N ASP A 103 -11.20 -6.20 -12.05
CA ASP A 103 -10.94 -5.31 -13.19
C ASP A 103 -11.35 -3.85 -12.89
N TRP A 104 -11.16 -2.99 -13.87
CA TRP A 104 -11.46 -1.55 -13.78
C TRP A 104 -12.97 -1.26 -13.59
N GLN A 105 -13.85 -2.20 -13.91
CA GLN A 105 -15.30 -2.10 -13.72
C GLN A 105 -15.79 -2.75 -12.43
N TYR A 106 -14.87 -3.36 -11.67
CA TYR A 106 -15.24 -4.20 -10.53
C TYR A 106 -16.27 -5.27 -10.90
N SER A 107 -16.07 -5.95 -12.04
CA SER A 107 -17.00 -6.97 -12.53
C SER A 107 -17.13 -8.14 -11.56
N LEU A 108 -16.06 -8.46 -10.85
CA LEU A 108 -15.93 -9.58 -9.88
C LEU A 108 -16.28 -10.92 -10.52
N VAL A 109 -16.19 -11.00 -11.85
CA VAL A 109 -16.46 -12.20 -12.65
C VAL A 109 -15.16 -12.64 -13.32
N PRO A 110 -14.57 -13.77 -12.93
CA PRO A 110 -13.37 -14.31 -13.57
C PRO A 110 -13.62 -14.69 -15.02
N LYS A 111 -12.64 -14.43 -15.89
CA LYS A 111 -12.65 -14.92 -17.27
C LYS A 111 -12.33 -16.41 -17.31
N GLU A 112 -12.64 -17.06 -18.42
CA GLU A 112 -12.27 -18.46 -18.67
C GLU A 112 -10.76 -18.65 -18.77
N GLN A 113 -10.05 -17.68 -19.33
CA GLN A 113 -8.61 -17.69 -19.45
C GLN A 113 -8.02 -16.52 -18.65
N ILE A 114 -7.09 -16.84 -17.75
CA ILE A 114 -6.37 -15.90 -16.91
C ILE A 114 -4.97 -15.72 -17.50
N ALA A 115 -4.60 -14.48 -17.80
CA ALA A 115 -3.26 -14.18 -18.28
C ALA A 115 -2.19 -14.53 -17.23
N VAL A 116 -1.10 -15.10 -17.68
CA VAL A 116 0.07 -15.33 -16.83
C VAL A 116 0.74 -13.99 -16.53
N THR A 117 1.09 -13.77 -15.27
CA THR A 117 1.85 -12.58 -14.89
C THR A 117 3.25 -12.63 -15.50
N PRO A 118 3.68 -11.62 -16.27
CA PRO A 118 5.01 -11.59 -16.83
C PRO A 118 6.09 -11.56 -15.74
N GLU A 119 7.25 -12.13 -16.02
CA GLU A 119 8.41 -12.00 -15.14
C GLU A 119 8.90 -10.54 -15.13
N LEU A 120 9.08 -9.94 -13.94
CA LEU A 120 9.39 -8.52 -13.79
C LEU A 120 10.69 -8.15 -14.53
N THR A 121 11.78 -8.88 -14.25
CA THR A 121 13.12 -8.58 -14.77
C THR A 121 13.27 -8.80 -16.28
N ALA A 122 12.42 -9.64 -16.88
CA ALA A 122 12.39 -9.89 -18.32
C ALA A 122 11.46 -8.92 -19.07
N SER A 123 10.55 -8.23 -18.37
CA SER A 123 9.47 -7.49 -19.02
C SER A 123 9.51 -5.97 -18.77
N LEU A 124 10.19 -5.53 -17.72
CA LEU A 124 10.31 -4.12 -17.36
C LEU A 124 11.73 -3.82 -16.87
N ARG A 125 12.28 -2.68 -17.22
CA ARG A 125 13.55 -2.17 -16.72
C ARG A 125 13.43 -0.70 -16.33
N ILE A 126 13.99 -0.33 -15.20
CA ILE A 126 14.20 1.07 -14.82
C ILE A 126 15.47 1.54 -15.56
N VAL A 127 15.33 2.56 -16.42
CA VAL A 127 16.44 3.11 -17.21
C VAL A 127 17.17 4.18 -16.37
N ASP A 128 16.41 5.12 -15.83
CA ASP A 128 16.89 6.19 -14.96
C ASP A 128 15.76 6.68 -14.02
N GLU A 129 15.88 7.88 -13.45
CA GLU A 129 14.92 8.44 -12.48
C GLU A 129 13.61 8.91 -13.10
N SER A 130 13.51 8.97 -14.42
CA SER A 130 12.34 9.45 -15.17
C SER A 130 11.99 8.56 -16.37
N HIS A 131 12.70 7.46 -16.61
CA HIS A 131 12.45 6.58 -17.73
C HIS A 131 12.38 5.12 -17.32
N ILE A 132 11.39 4.42 -17.87
CA ILE A 132 11.27 2.95 -17.82
C ILE A 132 11.26 2.38 -19.24
N GLU A 133 11.72 1.16 -19.38
CA GLU A 133 11.58 0.38 -20.61
C GLU A 133 10.62 -0.77 -20.38
N LEU A 134 9.55 -0.82 -21.15
CA LEU A 134 8.66 -1.97 -21.25
C LEU A 134 9.16 -2.89 -22.37
N ILE A 135 9.73 -4.03 -22.00
CA ILE A 135 10.30 -5.01 -22.92
C ILE A 135 9.19 -5.88 -23.50
N ALA A 136 8.17 -6.17 -22.70
CA ALA A 136 6.99 -6.93 -23.10
C ALA A 136 5.70 -6.20 -22.74
N PRO A 137 4.59 -6.41 -23.48
CA PRO A 137 3.29 -5.86 -23.15
C PRO A 137 2.83 -6.32 -21.76
N CYS A 138 2.45 -5.38 -20.90
CA CYS A 138 1.97 -5.66 -19.56
C CYS A 138 0.97 -4.60 -19.09
N LEU A 139 0.23 -4.91 -18.03
CA LEU A 139 -0.57 -3.95 -17.26
C LEU A 139 0.03 -3.86 -15.85
N ILE A 140 0.55 -2.69 -15.52
CA ILE A 140 1.16 -2.43 -14.21
C ILE A 140 0.07 -2.23 -13.16
N ASP A 141 0.28 -2.78 -11.96
CA ASP A 141 -0.50 -2.54 -10.76
C ASP A 141 0.44 -2.10 -9.62
N LEU A 142 0.26 -0.87 -9.16
CA LEU A 142 1.08 -0.30 -8.07
C LEU A 142 0.40 -0.42 -6.70
N GLY A 143 -0.71 -1.15 -6.60
CA GLY A 143 -1.53 -1.24 -5.40
C GLY A 143 -0.84 -1.82 -4.16
N GLY A 144 0.26 -2.57 -4.33
CA GLY A 144 1.00 -3.15 -3.21
C GLY A 144 1.96 -2.20 -2.48
N VAL A 145 2.22 -1.00 -3.04
CA VAL A 145 3.08 0.04 -2.42
C VAL A 145 2.47 1.43 -2.50
N GLY A 146 1.49 1.63 -3.38
CA GLY A 146 1.02 2.97 -3.76
C GLY A 146 0.41 3.75 -2.61
N LYS A 147 -0.32 3.10 -1.72
CA LYS A 147 -0.92 3.76 -0.55
C LYS A 147 0.15 4.17 0.46
N GLY A 148 1.00 3.23 0.86
CA GLY A 148 2.10 3.51 1.78
C GLY A 148 3.04 4.58 1.23
N TYR A 149 3.40 4.50 -0.04
CA TYR A 149 4.20 5.53 -0.70
C TYR A 149 3.55 6.92 -0.62
N TRP A 150 2.24 7.01 -0.86
CA TRP A 150 1.54 8.29 -0.81
C TRP A 150 1.40 8.82 0.63
N VAL A 151 1.21 7.94 1.61
CA VAL A 151 1.27 8.29 3.04
C VAL A 151 2.61 8.93 3.39
N ASP A 152 3.72 8.35 2.95
CA ASP A 152 5.07 8.90 3.18
C ASP A 152 5.25 10.27 2.50
N ARG A 153 4.73 10.46 1.28
CA ARG A 153 4.78 11.73 0.56
C ARG A 153 4.00 12.83 1.28
N LEU A 154 2.81 12.51 1.79
CA LEU A 154 2.01 13.46 2.57
C LEU A 154 2.67 13.77 3.93
N ALA A 155 3.26 12.78 4.59
CA ALA A 155 4.03 13.01 5.81
C ALA A 155 5.25 13.91 5.57
N ALA A 156 5.99 13.68 4.47
CA ALA A 156 7.10 14.54 4.07
C ALA A 156 6.63 15.97 3.81
N TYR A 157 5.53 16.14 3.07
CA TYR A 157 4.93 17.46 2.82
C TYR A 157 4.58 18.19 4.13
N LEU A 158 3.94 17.50 5.09
CA LEU A 158 3.61 18.13 6.38
C LEU A 158 4.86 18.53 7.16
N ARG A 159 5.93 17.73 7.15
CA ARG A 159 7.23 18.11 7.74
C ARG A 159 7.85 19.34 7.07
N GLU A 160 7.81 19.44 5.75
CA GLU A 160 8.25 20.62 5.00
C GLU A 160 7.44 21.87 5.39
N GLN A 161 6.15 21.71 5.66
CA GLN A 161 5.27 22.75 6.17
C GLN A 161 5.51 23.09 7.66
N LYS A 162 6.51 22.46 8.31
CA LYS A 162 6.88 22.64 9.72
C LYS A 162 5.79 22.17 10.70
N ILE A 163 4.91 21.28 10.29
CA ILE A 163 3.97 20.59 11.18
C ILE A 163 4.74 19.49 11.92
N LYS A 164 4.61 19.45 13.23
CA LYS A 164 5.38 18.56 14.11
C LYS A 164 4.54 17.46 14.74
N HIS A 165 3.22 17.65 14.80
CA HIS A 165 2.29 16.71 15.42
C HIS A 165 1.18 16.38 14.44
N PHE A 166 1.29 15.24 13.76
CA PHE A 166 0.31 14.83 12.76
C PHE A 166 0.17 13.31 12.65
N LEU A 167 -0.97 12.91 12.11
CA LEU A 167 -1.26 11.57 11.63
C LEU A 167 -1.77 11.66 10.21
N VAL A 168 -1.11 10.96 9.29
CA VAL A 168 -1.61 10.64 7.95
C VAL A 168 -2.14 9.22 7.98
N ASN A 169 -3.38 8.99 7.54
CA ASN A 169 -4.01 7.68 7.51
C ASN A 169 -4.65 7.41 6.14
N GLY A 170 -4.06 6.49 5.38
CA GLY A 170 -4.55 5.97 4.10
C GLY A 170 -5.28 4.63 4.28
N SER A 171 -6.36 4.61 5.07
CA SER A 171 -7.19 3.40 5.33
C SER A 171 -6.42 2.25 6.00
N GLY A 172 -5.65 2.58 7.04
CA GLY A 172 -4.88 1.62 7.82
C GLY A 172 -3.38 1.61 7.53
N ASP A 173 -2.95 2.32 6.49
CA ASP A 173 -1.56 2.67 6.29
C ASP A 173 -1.35 4.06 6.89
N VAL A 174 -0.49 4.16 7.90
CA VAL A 174 -0.36 5.37 8.70
C VAL A 174 1.10 5.80 8.84
N ALA A 175 1.31 7.12 8.86
CA ALA A 175 2.55 7.74 9.31
C ALA A 175 2.22 8.72 10.44
N TYR A 176 3.01 8.65 11.51
CA TYR A 176 2.79 9.43 12.71
C TYR A 176 4.03 10.24 13.09
N GLU A 177 3.82 11.47 13.51
CA GLU A 177 4.87 12.37 14.00
C GLU A 177 4.41 13.11 15.26
N SER A 178 5.30 13.23 16.25
CA SER A 178 5.08 14.03 17.45
C SER A 178 6.40 14.34 18.16
N GLU A 179 6.36 15.21 19.19
CA GLU A 179 7.53 15.54 20.03
C GLU A 179 7.65 14.59 21.25
N GLY A 180 7.49 13.28 21.05
CA GLY A 180 7.75 12.24 22.05
C GLY A 180 6.53 11.44 22.53
N GLU A 181 5.31 11.83 22.19
CA GLU A 181 4.11 11.05 22.51
C GLU A 181 3.93 9.90 21.53
N LYS A 182 3.53 8.73 22.04
CA LYS A 182 3.20 7.58 21.21
C LYS A 182 1.72 7.57 20.84
N LEU A 183 1.42 7.15 19.61
CA LEU A 183 0.06 6.94 19.14
C LEU A 183 -0.41 5.54 19.48
N LYS A 184 -1.57 5.41 20.09
CA LYS A 184 -2.24 4.12 20.30
C LYS A 184 -3.08 3.76 19.07
N VAL A 185 -2.77 2.62 18.46
CA VAL A 185 -3.44 2.11 17.27
C VAL A 185 -4.11 0.77 17.59
N GLY A 186 -5.43 0.70 17.41
CA GLY A 186 -6.18 -0.55 17.55
C GLY A 186 -6.02 -1.43 16.32
N LEU A 187 -5.74 -2.72 16.52
CA LEU A 187 -5.72 -3.71 15.44
C LEU A 187 -7.13 -4.27 15.23
N GLU A 188 -7.76 -3.93 14.12
CA GLU A 188 -9.13 -4.37 13.81
C GLU A 188 -9.21 -5.90 13.72
N ASP A 189 -10.23 -6.51 14.35
CA ASP A 189 -10.48 -7.95 14.21
C ASP A 189 -10.94 -8.26 12.77
N PRO A 190 -10.22 -9.09 12.00
CA PRO A 190 -10.59 -9.42 10.63
C PRO A 190 -11.95 -10.15 10.50
N ALA A 191 -12.49 -10.68 11.59
CA ALA A 191 -13.79 -11.33 11.61
C ALA A 191 -14.93 -10.39 12.06
N ASP A 192 -14.61 -9.28 12.74
CA ASP A 192 -15.61 -8.32 13.25
C ASP A 192 -15.00 -6.91 13.31
N ALA A 193 -15.25 -6.11 12.27
CA ALA A 193 -14.73 -4.75 12.16
C ALA A 193 -15.16 -3.77 13.27
N THR A 194 -16.07 -4.18 14.14
CA THR A 194 -16.48 -3.39 15.32
C THR A 194 -15.59 -3.65 16.54
N LYS A 195 -14.67 -4.61 16.45
CA LYS A 195 -13.78 -5.04 17.53
C LYS A 195 -12.32 -4.83 17.16
N VAL A 196 -11.49 -4.73 18.18
CA VAL A 196 -10.03 -4.76 18.07
C VAL A 196 -9.48 -6.00 18.76
N LEU A 197 -8.42 -6.56 18.18
CA LEU A 197 -7.67 -7.68 18.77
C LEU A 197 -6.77 -7.23 19.92
N GLY A 198 -6.44 -5.95 19.95
CA GLY A 198 -5.57 -5.31 20.92
C GLY A 198 -5.09 -3.96 20.41
N VAL A 199 -4.22 -3.32 21.17
CA VAL A 199 -3.68 -1.99 20.87
C VAL A 199 -2.15 -2.07 20.77
N VAL A 200 -1.58 -1.42 19.79
CA VAL A 200 -0.12 -1.25 19.65
C VAL A 200 0.23 0.23 19.78
N GLU A 201 1.41 0.53 20.30
CA GLU A 201 1.93 1.89 20.37
C GLU A 201 2.89 2.14 19.22
N LEU A 202 2.59 3.16 18.42
CA LEU A 202 3.42 3.66 17.33
C LEU A 202 4.25 4.84 17.86
N ALA A 203 5.57 4.74 17.77
CA ALA A 203 6.45 5.82 18.17
C ALA A 203 6.48 6.94 17.10
N PRO A 204 6.86 8.18 17.47
CA PRO A 204 7.09 9.25 16.51
C PRO A 204 8.07 8.85 15.42
N GLY A 205 7.80 9.23 14.18
CA GLY A 205 8.61 8.88 13.02
C GLY A 205 8.38 7.47 12.47
N GLN A 206 7.62 6.61 13.16
CA GLN A 206 7.26 5.28 12.65
C GLN A 206 6.02 5.33 11.75
N ALA A 207 5.94 4.34 10.88
CA ALA A 207 4.77 4.04 10.07
C ALA A 207 4.22 2.65 10.37
N MET A 208 2.93 2.46 10.15
CA MET A 208 2.29 1.16 10.23
C MET A 208 1.40 0.95 9.02
N ALA A 209 1.34 -0.27 8.51
CA ALA A 209 0.39 -0.66 7.48
C ALA A 209 -0.34 -1.95 7.86
N SER A 210 -1.51 -2.13 7.26
CA SER A 210 -2.31 -3.32 7.46
C SER A 210 -2.88 -3.86 6.15
N SER A 211 -2.85 -5.17 6.00
CA SER A 211 -3.53 -5.89 4.91
C SER A 211 -4.47 -6.95 5.46
N GLY A 212 -5.60 -7.13 4.79
CA GLY A 212 -6.60 -8.12 5.19
C GLY A 212 -7.31 -8.74 4.00
N SER A 213 -7.54 -10.05 4.05
CA SER A 213 -8.24 -10.78 2.98
C SER A 213 -9.77 -10.59 3.02
N ASN A 214 -10.31 -9.99 4.08
CA ASN A 214 -11.75 -9.86 4.33
C ASN A 214 -12.41 -8.71 3.58
N ARG A 215 -11.68 -7.64 3.25
CA ARG A 215 -12.26 -6.39 2.74
C ARG A 215 -12.58 -6.38 1.25
N ARG A 216 -11.85 -7.14 0.44
CA ARG A 216 -11.97 -7.17 -1.04
C ARG A 216 -11.99 -8.62 -1.47
N ARG A 217 -13.13 -9.30 -1.26
CA ARG A 217 -13.35 -10.70 -1.63
C ARG A 217 -14.42 -10.82 -2.70
N TRP A 218 -14.20 -11.75 -3.62
CA TRP A 218 -15.20 -12.17 -4.61
C TRP A 218 -14.99 -13.65 -4.95
N ASN A 219 -16.06 -14.39 -5.10
CA ASN A 219 -15.99 -15.83 -5.31
C ASN A 219 -15.02 -16.50 -4.31
N LYS A 220 -13.99 -17.18 -4.83
CA LYS A 220 -12.91 -17.80 -4.05
C LYS A 220 -11.66 -16.91 -3.91
N TYR A 221 -11.70 -15.66 -4.41
CA TYR A 221 -10.54 -14.78 -4.45
C TYR A 221 -10.66 -13.63 -3.46
N HIS A 222 -9.51 -13.06 -3.13
CA HIS A 222 -9.35 -11.73 -2.56
C HIS A 222 -8.24 -10.98 -3.30
N HIS A 223 -8.11 -9.69 -3.08
CA HIS A 223 -7.25 -8.81 -3.87
C HIS A 223 -5.73 -9.08 -3.78
N ILE A 224 -5.28 -9.87 -2.82
CA ILE A 224 -3.88 -10.33 -2.76
C ILE A 224 -3.83 -11.67 -3.50
N ILE A 225 -3.10 -11.69 -4.61
CA ILE A 225 -3.00 -12.83 -5.50
C ILE A 225 -1.55 -13.29 -5.57
N ASP A 226 -1.34 -14.60 -5.47
CA ASP A 226 -0.07 -15.21 -5.85
C ASP A 226 -0.02 -15.32 -7.39
N PRO A 227 0.88 -14.56 -8.06
CA PRO A 227 0.95 -14.55 -9.52
C PRO A 227 1.41 -15.87 -10.13
N LEU A 228 2.08 -16.74 -9.36
CA LEU A 228 2.61 -18.01 -9.84
C LEU A 228 1.53 -19.10 -9.84
N THR A 229 0.63 -19.08 -8.86
CA THR A 229 -0.47 -20.04 -8.73
C THR A 229 -1.81 -19.51 -9.24
N GLN A 230 -1.89 -18.21 -9.55
CA GLN A 230 -3.12 -17.51 -9.94
C GLN A 230 -4.27 -17.74 -8.94
N SER A 231 -3.93 -17.71 -7.66
CA SER A 231 -4.88 -17.92 -6.56
C SER A 231 -4.63 -16.96 -5.42
N SER A 232 -5.64 -16.77 -4.58
CA SER A 232 -5.49 -16.02 -3.32
C SER A 232 -4.99 -16.94 -2.23
N PRO A 233 -3.89 -16.60 -1.51
CA PRO A 233 -3.45 -17.34 -0.35
C PRO A 233 -4.48 -17.30 0.78
N GLU A 234 -4.74 -18.43 1.45
CA GLU A 234 -5.78 -18.52 2.48
C GLU A 234 -5.22 -18.66 3.91
N LEU A 235 -3.90 -18.85 4.03
CA LEU A 235 -3.28 -19.11 5.35
C LEU A 235 -3.33 -17.87 6.25
N VAL A 236 -2.91 -16.70 5.73
CA VAL A 236 -2.94 -15.42 6.46
C VAL A 236 -4.23 -14.70 6.12
N VAL A 237 -4.95 -14.21 7.13
CA VAL A 237 -6.19 -13.45 6.95
C VAL A 237 -6.04 -11.97 7.26
N ALA A 238 -5.07 -11.61 8.11
CA ALA A 238 -4.70 -10.23 8.39
C ALA A 238 -3.24 -10.11 8.78
N SER A 239 -2.63 -9.00 8.43
CA SER A 239 -1.26 -8.63 8.76
C SER A 239 -1.20 -7.15 9.18
N TRP A 240 -0.34 -6.86 10.15
CA TRP A 240 0.04 -5.50 10.56
C TRP A 240 1.55 -5.44 10.65
N VAL A 241 2.11 -4.38 10.10
CA VAL A 241 3.55 -4.17 10.06
C VAL A 241 3.88 -2.76 10.50
N ILE A 242 4.84 -2.62 11.39
CA ILE A 242 5.46 -1.35 11.79
C ILE A 242 6.85 -1.32 11.16
N ALA A 243 7.18 -0.21 10.50
CA ALA A 243 8.49 0.04 9.88
C ALA A 243 8.81 1.54 9.90
N ASP A 244 9.99 1.91 9.40
CA ASP A 244 10.44 3.31 9.35
C ASP A 244 9.67 4.17 8.35
N ASN A 245 9.02 3.54 7.35
CA ASN A 245 8.17 4.24 6.40
C ASN A 245 6.97 3.39 5.97
N ALA A 246 5.91 4.06 5.52
CA ALA A 246 4.64 3.43 5.19
C ALA A 246 4.71 2.59 3.91
N ALA A 247 5.57 2.95 2.94
CA ALA A 247 5.72 2.17 1.70
C ALA A 247 6.31 0.78 1.98
N ILE A 248 7.31 0.67 2.86
CA ILE A 248 7.87 -0.61 3.28
C ILE A 248 6.85 -1.39 4.11
N ALA A 249 6.15 -0.72 5.04
CA ALA A 249 5.13 -1.38 5.86
C ALA A 249 3.99 -1.95 5.01
N ASP A 250 3.46 -1.22 4.00
CA ASP A 250 2.40 -1.64 3.07
C ASP A 250 2.86 -2.83 2.20
N ALA A 251 4.08 -2.73 1.63
CA ALA A 251 4.67 -3.84 0.87
C ALA A 251 4.81 -5.11 1.71
N LEU A 252 5.41 -5.02 2.91
CA LEU A 252 5.57 -6.16 3.81
C LEU A 252 4.24 -6.74 4.24
N ALA A 253 3.26 -5.88 4.62
CA ALA A 253 1.93 -6.33 5.02
C ALA A 253 1.25 -7.16 3.93
N SER A 254 1.43 -6.80 2.66
CA SER A 254 0.94 -7.56 1.51
C SER A 254 1.78 -8.83 1.25
N CYS A 255 3.11 -8.73 1.32
CA CYS A 255 4.02 -9.86 1.09
C CYS A 255 3.82 -11.01 2.08
N PHE A 256 3.43 -10.74 3.33
CA PHE A 256 3.24 -11.76 4.36
C PHE A 256 2.07 -12.70 4.10
N PHE A 257 1.21 -12.39 3.15
CA PHE A 257 0.25 -13.35 2.60
C PHE A 257 0.89 -14.34 1.62
N LEU A 258 2.00 -13.97 0.99
CA LEU A 258 2.64 -14.70 -0.11
C LEU A 258 3.82 -15.55 0.36
N VAL A 259 4.60 -15.05 1.33
CA VAL A 259 5.82 -15.68 1.84
C VAL A 259 6.01 -15.37 3.34
N ALA A 260 6.91 -16.10 3.98
CA ALA A 260 7.21 -15.91 5.41
C ALA A 260 7.91 -14.57 5.69
N PRO A 261 7.65 -13.92 6.85
CA PRO A 261 8.35 -12.69 7.24
C PRO A 261 9.88 -12.81 7.26
N ASP A 262 10.39 -13.98 7.59
CA ASP A 262 11.84 -14.25 7.70
C ASP A 262 12.60 -13.98 6.39
N ASN A 263 11.93 -14.06 5.23
CA ASN A 263 12.51 -13.75 3.92
C ASN A 263 13.01 -12.30 3.84
N PHE A 264 12.44 -11.39 4.62
CA PHE A 264 12.71 -9.94 4.55
C PHE A 264 13.63 -9.45 5.67
N ALA A 265 13.85 -10.24 6.73
CA ALA A 265 14.56 -9.83 7.95
C ALA A 265 16.04 -9.46 7.72
N SER A 266 16.67 -9.95 6.64
CA SER A 266 18.05 -9.58 6.29
C SER A 266 18.16 -8.20 5.60
N ARG A 267 17.05 -7.64 5.11
CA ARG A 267 17.04 -6.42 4.30
C ARG A 267 16.30 -5.25 4.96
N PHE A 268 15.28 -5.54 5.76
CA PHE A 268 14.41 -4.53 6.36
C PHE A 268 14.32 -4.71 7.88
N GLU A 269 14.24 -3.59 8.59
CA GLU A 269 13.87 -3.56 10.01
C GLU A 269 12.36 -3.36 10.09
N PHE A 270 11.66 -4.27 10.78
CA PHE A 270 10.21 -4.22 10.94
C PHE A 270 9.74 -5.04 12.13
N GLU A 271 8.57 -4.69 12.62
CA GLU A 271 7.80 -5.48 13.58
C GLU A 271 6.49 -5.91 12.92
N TYR A 272 5.98 -7.08 13.28
CA TYR A 272 4.76 -7.58 12.65
C TYR A 272 3.86 -8.35 13.59
N CYS A 273 2.57 -8.38 13.23
CA CYS A 273 1.57 -9.28 13.77
C CYS A 273 0.76 -9.88 12.61
N LEU A 274 0.56 -11.19 12.63
CA LEU A 274 -0.21 -11.95 11.65
C LEU A 274 -1.31 -12.73 12.35
N ILE A 275 -2.48 -12.81 11.71
CA ILE A 275 -3.56 -13.72 12.09
C ILE A 275 -3.78 -14.69 10.93
N ASN A 276 -3.79 -15.99 11.24
CA ASN A 276 -4.08 -17.02 10.26
C ASN A 276 -5.57 -17.38 10.22
N SER A 277 -5.95 -18.23 9.26
CA SER A 277 -7.33 -18.71 9.07
C SER A 277 -7.89 -19.50 10.28
N GLU A 278 -7.03 -20.07 11.12
CA GLU A 278 -7.39 -20.72 12.38
C GLU A 278 -7.46 -19.75 13.57
N ARG A 279 -7.38 -18.44 13.31
CA ARG A 279 -7.33 -17.36 14.32
C ARG A 279 -6.12 -17.43 15.27
N ARG A 280 -5.05 -18.11 14.87
CA ARG A 280 -3.80 -18.10 15.62
C ARG A 280 -2.99 -16.88 15.26
N MET A 281 -2.47 -16.22 16.29
CA MET A 281 -1.61 -15.05 16.17
C MET A 281 -0.13 -15.47 16.13
N LYS A 282 0.62 -14.90 15.16
CA LYS A 282 2.08 -14.93 15.12
C LYS A 282 2.58 -13.48 15.10
N LYS A 283 3.53 -13.13 15.96
CA LYS A 283 4.11 -11.78 15.99
C LYS A 283 5.60 -11.81 16.22
N SER A 284 6.32 -10.75 15.80
CA SER A 284 7.70 -10.52 16.19
C SER A 284 7.83 -10.24 17.69
N GLY A 285 9.01 -10.50 18.26
CA GLY A 285 9.22 -10.35 19.70
C GLY A 285 9.04 -8.92 20.22
N GLN A 286 9.27 -7.93 19.37
CA GLN A 286 9.16 -6.51 19.72
C GLN A 286 7.77 -5.93 19.46
N PHE A 287 6.92 -6.61 18.68
CA PHE A 287 5.54 -6.17 18.44
C PHE A 287 4.72 -6.26 19.73
N ASN A 288 4.62 -5.12 20.43
CA ASN A 288 4.01 -5.05 21.76
C ASN A 288 2.51 -4.80 21.67
N LEU A 289 1.74 -5.88 21.56
CA LEU A 289 0.27 -5.85 21.56
C LEU A 289 -0.24 -5.91 23.01
N GLN A 290 -1.03 -4.91 23.42
CA GLN A 290 -1.69 -4.75 24.72
C GLN A 290 -3.18 -5.11 24.65
#